data_a645527ce2df2a5e23c74df433f7d9b3
#
_entry.id   a645527ce2df2a5e23c74df433f7d9b3
#
_cell.length_a   1.000
_cell.length_b   1.000
_cell.length_c   1.000
_cell.angle_alpha   90.00
_cell.angle_beta   90.00
_cell.angle_gamma   90.00
#
_symmetry.space_group_name_H-M   'P 1'
#
loop_
_entity.id
_entity.type
_entity.pdbx_description
1 polymer ?
#
loop_
_entity_poly.entity_id
_entity_poly.type
_entity_poly.pdbx_seq_one_letter_code
_entity_poly.pdbx_strand_id
1 'polypeptide(L)'
;ETPKPTETPKPTETPKPTETPKPTETPAETVYATSVTITPNSNLELTEVGQTLQLAATVYPENATNKAVKWTSDDPEVASVDENGLVTVHKKNGMQKVTIYASAEGVEPNQGSVSRYVEVKINIPYTNEEALGMTVYDQEVSRKIFDLVNEERVKEGHAAMIWDEKHCYPRSVAAAGYHIMRSITQPGYGTSDNLAL
;
A
#
# COMPACT_ATOMS: atom_id res chain seq x y z
N GLU A 1 73.30 83.97 -3.65
CA GLU A 1 72.77 82.67 -3.16
C GLU A 1 71.26 82.61 -3.37
N THR A 2 70.83 81.70 -4.20
CA THR A 2 69.43 81.49 -4.47
C THR A 2 68.83 80.53 -3.41
N PRO A 3 67.68 80.83 -2.79
CA PRO A 3 67.09 79.97 -1.79
C PRO A 3 66.57 78.68 -2.39
N LYS A 4 66.82 77.58 -1.71
CA LYS A 4 66.34 76.20 -2.07
C LYS A 4 64.81 76.13 -2.00
N PRO A 5 64.14 75.49 -2.93
CA PRO A 5 62.66 75.31 -2.91
C PRO A 5 62.26 74.52 -1.67
N THR A 6 61.23 74.93 -0.96
CA THR A 6 60.59 74.25 0.15
C THR A 6 59.70 73.08 -0.41
N GLU A 7 59.96 71.90 0.07
CA GLU A 7 59.20 70.73 -0.32
C GLU A 7 57.74 70.82 0.17
N THR A 8 56.82 70.56 -0.74
CA THR A 8 55.35 70.51 -0.47
C THR A 8 55.03 69.23 0.36
N PRO A 9 54.32 69.34 1.46
CA PRO A 9 53.99 68.17 2.27
C PRO A 9 53.16 67.17 1.46
N LYS A 10 53.54 65.88 1.53
CA LYS A 10 52.84 64.74 0.92
C LYS A 10 51.38 64.64 1.45
N PRO A 11 50.38 64.44 0.62
CA PRO A 11 49.01 64.29 1.09
C PRO A 11 48.88 63.12 2.09
N THR A 12 48.26 63.37 3.25
CA THR A 12 47.93 62.36 4.28
C THR A 12 46.88 61.44 3.70
N GLU A 13 47.15 60.14 3.66
CA GLU A 13 46.22 59.14 3.21
C GLU A 13 44.96 59.14 4.08
N THR A 14 43.80 59.25 3.44
CA THR A 14 42.49 59.14 4.09
C THR A 14 42.35 57.74 4.66
N PRO A 15 41.94 57.51 5.90
CA PRO A 15 41.78 56.20 6.46
C PRO A 15 40.68 55.43 5.67
N LYS A 16 41.04 54.23 5.25
CA LYS A 16 40.10 53.30 4.58
C LYS A 16 38.85 53.06 5.47
N PRO A 17 37.64 53.14 4.97
CA PRO A 17 36.44 52.86 5.76
C PRO A 17 36.56 51.49 6.44
N THR A 18 36.39 51.45 7.74
CA THR A 18 36.31 50.20 8.51
C THR A 18 35.04 49.47 8.08
N GLU A 19 35.20 48.29 7.52
CA GLU A 19 34.06 47.45 7.13
C GLU A 19 33.19 47.15 8.36
N THR A 20 31.93 47.52 8.30
CA THR A 20 30.93 47.17 9.31
C THR A 20 30.85 45.63 9.38
N PRO A 21 30.98 45.02 10.57
CA PRO A 21 30.88 43.57 10.69
C PRO A 21 29.54 43.11 10.10
N LYS A 22 29.60 42.17 9.15
CA LYS A 22 28.41 41.49 8.60
C LYS A 22 27.63 40.87 9.76
N PRO A 23 26.29 41.06 9.86
CA PRO A 23 25.49 40.42 10.90
C PRO A 23 25.79 38.93 10.93
N THR A 24 26.19 38.39 12.04
CA THR A 24 26.31 36.95 12.26
C THR A 24 24.88 36.38 12.24
N GLU A 25 24.53 35.68 11.19
CA GLU A 25 23.23 34.97 11.10
C GLU A 25 23.21 33.95 12.23
N THR A 26 22.27 34.07 13.16
CA THR A 26 21.98 33.04 14.15
C THR A 26 21.47 31.82 13.39
N PRO A 27 22.01 30.61 13.60
CA PRO A 27 21.49 29.42 12.96
C PRO A 27 19.97 29.32 13.20
N ALA A 28 19.21 29.20 12.12
CA ALA A 28 17.77 29.02 12.23
C ALA A 28 17.46 27.73 13.05
N GLU A 29 16.65 27.87 14.08
CA GLU A 29 16.24 26.73 14.90
C GLU A 29 15.50 25.71 14.04
N THR A 30 15.92 24.44 14.07
CA THR A 30 15.25 23.36 13.33
C THR A 30 13.99 22.95 14.05
N VAL A 31 12.84 23.11 13.41
CA VAL A 31 11.54 22.66 13.91
C VAL A 31 11.21 21.30 13.29
N TYR A 32 11.14 20.29 14.12
CA TYR A 32 10.88 18.93 13.68
C TYR A 32 9.39 18.63 13.51
N ALA A 33 9.09 17.69 12.61
CA ALA A 33 7.74 17.17 12.42
C ALA A 33 7.32 16.31 13.62
N THR A 34 6.12 16.56 14.14
CA THR A 34 5.56 15.84 15.29
C THR A 34 4.32 15.00 14.93
N SER A 35 3.67 15.32 13.83
CA SER A 35 2.54 14.54 13.30
C SER A 35 2.37 14.74 11.80
N VAL A 36 1.69 13.77 11.17
CA VAL A 36 1.26 13.84 9.78
C VAL A 36 -0.21 13.45 9.70
N THR A 37 -0.97 14.08 8.83
CA THR A 37 -2.36 13.74 8.53
C THR A 37 -2.51 13.42 7.06
N ILE A 38 -3.45 12.52 6.70
CA ILE A 38 -3.79 12.18 5.32
C ILE A 38 -5.22 12.66 5.04
N THR A 39 -5.40 13.35 3.94
CA THR A 39 -6.70 13.80 3.47
C THR A 39 -6.91 13.27 2.05
N PRO A 40 -7.91 12.41 1.82
CA PRO A 40 -8.29 12.00 0.47
C PRO A 40 -9.10 13.12 -0.20
N ASN A 41 -8.97 13.22 -1.53
CA ASN A 41 -9.78 14.18 -2.32
C ASN A 41 -11.14 13.61 -2.76
N SER A 42 -11.38 12.32 -2.53
CA SER A 42 -12.59 11.60 -2.93
C SER A 42 -12.87 10.40 -2.02
N ASN A 43 -13.83 9.57 -2.39
CA ASN A 43 -14.10 8.30 -1.71
C ASN A 43 -12.87 7.37 -1.79
N LEU A 44 -12.61 6.66 -0.70
CA LEU A 44 -11.51 5.68 -0.59
C LEU A 44 -11.86 4.31 -1.20
N GLU A 45 -12.72 4.29 -2.19
CA GLU A 45 -13.10 3.08 -2.91
C GLU A 45 -12.79 3.22 -4.40
N LEU A 46 -12.01 2.27 -4.92
CA LEU A 46 -11.61 2.16 -6.31
C LEU A 46 -12.23 0.90 -6.93
N THR A 47 -12.83 1.02 -8.11
CA THR A 47 -13.68 -0.01 -8.71
C THR A 47 -13.16 -0.51 -10.06
N GLU A 48 -12.06 0.08 -10.56
CA GLU A 48 -11.50 -0.27 -11.87
C GLU A 48 -9.98 -0.32 -11.82
N VAL A 49 -9.38 -1.22 -12.60
CA VAL A 49 -7.94 -1.23 -12.85
C VAL A 49 -7.55 0.01 -13.65
N GLY A 50 -6.47 0.67 -13.24
CA GLY A 50 -6.03 1.95 -13.81
C GLY A 50 -6.69 3.17 -13.17
N GLN A 51 -7.71 3.00 -12.33
CA GLN A 51 -8.30 4.11 -11.56
C GLN A 51 -7.29 4.69 -10.58
N THR A 52 -7.37 5.99 -10.37
CA THR A 52 -6.46 6.72 -9.49
C THR A 52 -7.21 7.45 -8.37
N LEU A 53 -6.52 7.64 -7.24
CA LEU A 53 -6.99 8.39 -6.09
C LEU A 53 -5.89 9.31 -5.60
N GLN A 54 -6.15 10.62 -5.54
CA GLN A 54 -5.19 11.57 -4.99
C GLN A 54 -5.36 11.64 -3.46
N LEU A 55 -4.27 11.39 -2.75
CA LEU A 55 -4.12 11.64 -1.32
C LEU A 55 -3.25 12.88 -1.11
N ALA A 56 -3.55 13.64 -0.07
CA ALA A 56 -2.71 14.75 0.39
C ALA A 56 -2.25 14.47 1.82
N ALA A 57 -0.99 14.76 2.12
CA ALA A 57 -0.47 14.70 3.47
C ALA A 57 -0.13 16.11 3.97
N THR A 58 -0.42 16.37 5.24
CA THR A 58 -0.05 17.60 5.92
C THR A 58 0.81 17.26 7.12
N VAL A 59 1.98 17.86 7.19
CA VAL A 59 2.94 17.69 8.28
C VAL A 59 2.77 18.82 9.30
N TYR A 60 2.80 18.48 10.57
CA TYR A 60 2.71 19.42 11.67
C TYR A 60 3.96 19.37 12.57
N PRO A 61 4.33 20.50 13.19
CA PRO A 61 3.66 21.82 13.09
C PRO A 61 3.84 22.46 11.70
N GLU A 62 2.98 23.44 11.38
CA GLU A 62 3.02 24.11 10.06
C GLU A 62 4.35 24.81 9.76
N ASN A 63 5.11 25.18 10.79
CA ASN A 63 6.45 25.75 10.66
C ASN A 63 7.58 24.70 10.68
N ALA A 64 7.25 23.40 10.54
CA ALA A 64 8.29 22.36 10.43
C ALA A 64 9.26 22.68 9.30
N THR A 65 10.57 22.56 9.61
CA THR A 65 11.66 22.91 8.69
C THR A 65 11.68 22.01 7.45
N ASN A 66 11.41 20.71 7.65
CA ASN A 66 11.25 19.76 6.56
C ASN A 66 9.83 19.15 6.62
N LYS A 67 9.06 19.36 5.56
CA LYS A 67 7.70 18.83 5.38
C LYS A 67 7.62 17.70 4.37
N ALA A 68 8.74 17.16 3.94
CA ALA A 68 8.77 16.06 3.01
C ALA A 68 8.08 14.83 3.60
N VAL A 69 7.30 14.16 2.78
CA VAL A 69 6.54 12.97 3.14
C VAL A 69 6.91 11.85 2.19
N LYS A 70 7.24 10.71 2.76
CA LYS A 70 7.45 9.47 2.02
C LYS A 70 6.15 8.66 2.02
N TRP A 71 5.68 8.33 0.83
CA TRP A 71 4.53 7.48 0.62
C TRP A 71 4.93 6.02 0.38
N THR A 72 4.18 5.08 0.93
CA THR A 72 4.38 3.64 0.68
C THR A 72 3.04 2.91 0.70
N SER A 73 2.95 1.85 -0.11
CA SER A 73 1.82 0.92 -0.14
C SER A 73 2.26 -0.41 0.49
N ASP A 74 1.37 -1.10 1.20
CA ASP A 74 1.61 -2.46 1.72
C ASP A 74 1.53 -3.52 0.62
N ASP A 75 0.79 -3.25 -0.48
CA ASP A 75 0.75 -4.09 -1.68
C ASP A 75 0.87 -3.24 -2.96
N PRO A 76 2.10 -2.84 -3.34
CA PRO A 76 2.34 -1.99 -4.50
C PRO A 76 2.04 -2.67 -5.84
N GLU A 77 1.92 -4.01 -5.86
CA GLU A 77 1.52 -4.74 -7.06
C GLU A 77 0.01 -4.61 -7.32
N VAL A 78 -0.79 -4.49 -6.30
CA VAL A 78 -2.24 -4.26 -6.40
C VAL A 78 -2.53 -2.79 -6.59
N ALA A 79 -1.98 -1.93 -5.72
CA ALA A 79 -2.10 -0.48 -5.84
C ALA A 79 -0.82 0.20 -5.36
N SER A 80 -0.15 0.92 -6.24
CA SER A 80 1.02 1.73 -5.90
C SER A 80 0.63 3.14 -5.51
N VAL A 81 1.54 3.84 -4.84
CA VAL A 81 1.44 5.27 -4.57
C VAL A 81 2.74 5.95 -5.00
N ASP A 82 2.63 7.11 -5.66
CA ASP A 82 3.79 7.90 -6.08
C ASP A 82 4.23 8.88 -4.98
N GLU A 83 5.30 9.62 -5.25
CA GLU A 83 5.85 10.65 -4.33
C GLU A 83 4.89 11.80 -4.06
N ASN A 84 3.91 12.03 -4.94
CA ASN A 84 2.90 13.07 -4.81
C ASN A 84 1.62 12.58 -4.11
N GLY A 85 1.57 11.31 -3.69
CA GLY A 85 0.40 10.71 -3.05
C GLY A 85 -0.68 10.26 -4.04
N LEU A 86 -0.35 10.11 -5.34
CA LEU A 86 -1.28 9.56 -6.31
C LEU A 86 -1.26 8.04 -6.25
N VAL A 87 -2.35 7.46 -5.78
CA VAL A 87 -2.58 6.02 -5.75
C VAL A 87 -3.08 5.56 -7.11
N THR A 88 -2.54 4.46 -7.64
CA THR A 88 -2.94 3.86 -8.91
C THR A 88 -3.19 2.37 -8.73
N VAL A 89 -4.34 1.87 -9.16
CA VAL A 89 -4.67 0.44 -9.13
C VAL A 89 -4.09 -0.27 -10.34
N HIS A 90 -3.35 -1.36 -10.11
CA HIS A 90 -2.69 -2.14 -11.16
C HIS A 90 -3.40 -3.46 -11.46
N LYS A 91 -3.96 -4.09 -10.44
CA LYS A 91 -4.66 -5.37 -10.60
C LYS A 91 -5.80 -5.54 -9.61
N LYS A 92 -6.68 -6.49 -9.90
CA LYS A 92 -7.75 -6.92 -9.01
C LYS A 92 -7.17 -7.61 -7.77
N ASN A 93 -7.83 -7.46 -6.63
CA ASN A 93 -7.47 -8.18 -5.41
C ASN A 93 -8.67 -8.80 -4.67
N GLY A 94 -9.78 -8.98 -5.36
CA GLY A 94 -10.94 -9.68 -4.82
C GLY A 94 -11.70 -8.91 -3.73
N MET A 95 -11.87 -7.60 -3.87
CA MET A 95 -12.60 -6.73 -2.94
C MET A 95 -11.90 -6.56 -1.57
N GLN A 96 -10.59 -6.49 -1.57
CA GLN A 96 -9.79 -6.28 -0.37
C GLN A 96 -9.40 -4.80 -0.21
N LYS A 97 -8.68 -4.52 0.86
CA LYS A 97 -8.12 -3.20 1.15
C LYS A 97 -6.62 -3.22 0.91
N VAL A 98 -6.10 -2.09 0.46
CA VAL A 98 -4.66 -1.78 0.41
C VAL A 98 -4.39 -0.62 1.36
N THR A 99 -3.36 -0.73 2.17
CA THR A 99 -2.99 0.29 3.16
C THR A 99 -1.91 1.20 2.58
N ILE A 100 -2.20 2.49 2.54
CA ILE A 100 -1.26 3.51 2.08
C ILE A 100 -0.74 4.27 3.31
N TYR A 101 0.58 4.36 3.42
CA TYR A 101 1.26 5.04 4.51
C TYR A 101 1.88 6.35 4.03
N ALA A 102 1.79 7.37 4.88
CA ALA A 102 2.51 8.63 4.75
C ALA A 102 3.42 8.81 5.96
N SER A 103 4.73 8.91 5.74
CA SER A 103 5.73 9.07 6.79
C SER A 103 6.44 10.41 6.62
N ALA A 104 6.47 11.25 7.66
CA ALA A 104 7.21 12.49 7.64
C ALA A 104 8.71 12.22 7.72
N GLU A 105 9.49 12.92 6.87
CA GLU A 105 10.95 12.78 6.83
C GLU A 105 11.69 13.76 7.78
N GLY A 106 11.02 14.83 8.18
CA GLY A 106 11.59 15.89 9.03
C GLY A 106 11.45 15.61 10.54
N VAL A 107 11.60 14.37 10.99
CA VAL A 107 11.51 14.01 12.41
C VAL A 107 12.82 14.23 13.14
N GLU A 108 12.76 14.42 14.47
CA GLU A 108 13.94 14.58 15.31
C GLU A 108 14.81 13.30 15.27
N PRO A 109 16.16 13.44 15.18
CA PRO A 109 17.06 12.32 15.29
C PRO A 109 16.79 11.51 16.57
N ASN A 110 16.70 10.20 16.46
CA ASN A 110 16.37 9.25 17.54
C ASN A 110 14.90 9.27 18.04
N GLN A 111 14.02 10.08 17.47
CA GLN A 111 12.59 9.94 17.61
C GLN A 111 12.08 8.87 16.64
N GLY A 112 11.11 8.08 17.07
CA GLY A 112 10.48 7.08 16.20
C GLY A 112 9.82 7.72 14.97
N SER A 113 9.51 6.92 13.94
CA SER A 113 8.88 7.43 12.73
C SER A 113 7.51 8.07 13.01
N VAL A 114 7.30 9.26 12.44
CA VAL A 114 6.00 9.93 12.46
C VAL A 114 5.26 9.56 11.19
N SER A 115 4.27 8.68 11.30
CA SER A 115 3.53 8.16 10.15
C SER A 115 2.03 8.09 10.41
N ARG A 116 1.27 8.09 9.32
CA ARG A 116 -0.17 7.83 9.26
C ARG A 116 -0.46 6.87 8.12
N TYR A 117 -1.59 6.20 8.21
CA TYR A 117 -2.07 5.35 7.13
C TYR A 117 -3.54 5.61 6.83
N VAL A 118 -3.95 5.18 5.65
CA VAL A 118 -5.34 5.14 5.18
C VAL A 118 -5.56 3.83 4.44
N GLU A 119 -6.72 3.20 4.64
CA GLU A 119 -7.13 2.00 3.92
C GLU A 119 -7.91 2.41 2.68
N VAL A 120 -7.40 2.03 1.51
CA VAL A 120 -8.07 2.19 0.22
C VAL A 120 -8.72 0.86 -0.14
N LYS A 121 -10.03 0.88 -0.31
CA LYS A 121 -10.80 -0.31 -0.68
C LYS A 121 -10.74 -0.51 -2.19
N ILE A 122 -10.25 -1.67 -2.62
CA ILE A 122 -10.25 -2.08 -4.02
C ILE A 122 -11.45 -2.99 -4.25
N ASN A 123 -12.52 -2.45 -4.80
CA ASN A 123 -13.77 -3.16 -5.02
C ASN A 123 -13.88 -3.66 -6.48
N ILE A 124 -12.94 -4.51 -6.87
CA ILE A 124 -12.88 -5.09 -8.21
C ILE A 124 -12.97 -6.61 -8.07
N PRO A 125 -14.18 -7.18 -8.16
CA PRO A 125 -14.35 -8.61 -8.01
C PRO A 125 -13.71 -9.37 -9.19
N TYR A 126 -13.21 -10.56 -8.92
CA TYR A 126 -12.84 -11.48 -9.98
C TYR A 126 -14.08 -12.00 -10.69
N THR A 127 -13.99 -12.17 -12.00
CA THR A 127 -15.00 -12.92 -12.73
C THR A 127 -14.95 -14.40 -12.33
N ASN A 128 -16.03 -15.16 -12.59
CA ASN A 128 -16.03 -16.59 -12.31
C ASN A 128 -14.90 -17.33 -13.03
N GLU A 129 -14.56 -16.91 -14.25
CA GLU A 129 -13.49 -17.51 -15.05
C GLU A 129 -12.10 -17.22 -14.46
N GLU A 130 -11.87 -15.98 -14.03
CA GLU A 130 -10.63 -15.58 -13.34
C GLU A 130 -10.49 -16.29 -12.00
N ALA A 131 -11.56 -16.39 -11.23
CA ALA A 131 -11.58 -17.10 -9.94
C ALA A 131 -11.26 -18.59 -10.13
N LEU A 132 -11.78 -19.22 -11.18
CA LEU A 132 -11.47 -20.61 -11.54
C LEU A 132 -9.99 -20.80 -11.91
N GLY A 133 -9.39 -19.84 -12.64
CA GLY A 133 -7.97 -19.89 -12.98
C GLY A 133 -7.04 -19.68 -11.78
N MET A 134 -7.49 -18.98 -10.74
CA MET A 134 -6.70 -18.72 -9.51
C MET A 134 -6.77 -19.85 -8.49
N THR A 135 -7.83 -20.67 -8.52
CA THR A 135 -7.89 -21.86 -7.70
C THR A 135 -6.97 -22.91 -8.29
N VAL A 136 -6.04 -23.41 -7.51
CA VAL A 136 -5.27 -24.62 -7.80
C VAL A 136 -6.24 -25.82 -7.69
N TYR A 137 -7.35 -25.71 -8.41
CA TYR A 137 -8.34 -26.79 -8.49
C TYR A 137 -7.93 -27.69 -9.65
N ASP A 138 -7.11 -28.67 -9.34
CA ASP A 138 -6.82 -29.74 -10.26
C ASP A 138 -8.04 -30.69 -10.29
N GLN A 139 -8.84 -30.57 -11.34
CA GLN A 139 -9.97 -31.45 -11.55
C GLN A 139 -9.57 -32.93 -11.55
N GLU A 140 -8.38 -33.23 -12.07
CA GLU A 140 -7.88 -34.60 -12.13
C GLU A 140 -7.55 -35.12 -10.72
N VAL A 141 -6.90 -34.32 -9.88
CA VAL A 141 -6.63 -34.68 -8.48
C VAL A 141 -7.92 -34.83 -7.70
N SER A 142 -8.87 -33.93 -7.87
CA SER A 142 -10.17 -33.99 -7.19
C SER A 142 -10.96 -35.22 -7.61
N ARG A 143 -10.92 -35.58 -8.88
CA ARG A 143 -11.53 -36.79 -9.37
C ARG A 143 -10.90 -38.05 -8.79
N LYS A 144 -9.57 -38.12 -8.72
CA LYS A 144 -8.86 -39.23 -8.08
C LYS A 144 -9.20 -39.37 -6.61
N ILE A 145 -9.28 -38.26 -5.88
CA ILE A 145 -9.69 -38.27 -4.44
C ILE A 145 -11.14 -38.80 -4.33
N PHE A 146 -12.03 -38.30 -5.16
CA PHE A 146 -13.43 -38.78 -5.18
C PHE A 146 -13.52 -40.28 -5.44
N ASP A 147 -12.81 -40.79 -6.45
CA ASP A 147 -12.80 -42.18 -6.81
C ASP A 147 -12.29 -43.08 -5.67
N LEU A 148 -11.17 -42.66 -5.02
CA LEU A 148 -10.61 -43.37 -3.86
C LEU A 148 -11.58 -43.39 -2.66
N VAL A 149 -12.21 -42.26 -2.34
CA VAL A 149 -13.21 -42.19 -1.26
C VAL A 149 -14.40 -43.05 -1.60
N ASN A 150 -14.82 -43.08 -2.86
CA ASN A 150 -15.96 -43.86 -3.31
C ASN A 150 -15.67 -45.38 -3.28
N GLU A 151 -14.46 -45.79 -3.60
CA GLU A 151 -13.99 -47.17 -3.46
C GLU A 151 -14.07 -47.64 -1.99
N GLU A 152 -13.57 -46.84 -1.06
CA GLU A 152 -13.64 -47.21 0.38
C GLU A 152 -15.08 -47.29 0.89
N ARG A 153 -15.93 -46.33 0.51
CA ARG A 153 -17.36 -46.36 0.86
C ARG A 153 -18.05 -47.63 0.41
N VAL A 154 -17.79 -48.07 -0.84
CA VAL A 154 -18.38 -49.28 -1.37
C VAL A 154 -17.87 -50.51 -0.64
N LYS A 155 -16.59 -50.58 -0.28
CA LYS A 155 -16.01 -51.64 0.55
C LYS A 155 -16.68 -51.76 1.92
N GLU A 156 -17.03 -50.61 2.51
CA GLU A 156 -17.74 -50.53 3.79
C GLU A 156 -19.26 -50.80 3.66
N GLY A 157 -19.76 -51.12 2.47
CA GLY A 157 -21.18 -51.45 2.21
C GLY A 157 -22.08 -50.22 1.99
N HIS A 158 -21.52 -49.06 1.78
CA HIS A 158 -22.27 -47.85 1.45
C HIS A 158 -22.53 -47.77 -0.08
N ALA A 159 -23.60 -47.06 -0.45
CA ALA A 159 -23.90 -46.82 -1.86
C ALA A 159 -22.83 -45.96 -2.52
N ALA A 160 -22.50 -46.23 -3.77
CA ALA A 160 -21.59 -45.41 -4.56
C ALA A 160 -22.13 -43.99 -4.74
N MET A 161 -21.27 -43.01 -4.67
CA MET A 161 -21.57 -41.61 -4.95
C MET A 161 -21.43 -41.32 -6.45
N ILE A 162 -22.11 -40.29 -6.91
CA ILE A 162 -22.04 -39.83 -8.29
C ILE A 162 -21.27 -38.49 -8.32
N TRP A 163 -20.31 -38.43 -9.23
CA TRP A 163 -19.62 -37.16 -9.51
C TRP A 163 -20.54 -36.22 -10.29
N ASP A 164 -20.83 -35.05 -9.76
CA ASP A 164 -21.63 -34.04 -10.42
C ASP A 164 -20.76 -32.92 -10.95
N GLU A 165 -20.48 -32.94 -12.25
CA GLU A 165 -19.64 -31.91 -12.90
C GLU A 165 -20.21 -30.48 -12.83
N LYS A 166 -21.54 -30.36 -12.72
CA LYS A 166 -22.18 -29.03 -12.62
C LYS A 166 -22.00 -28.36 -11.29
N HIS A 167 -21.79 -29.15 -10.23
CA HIS A 167 -21.65 -28.64 -8.86
C HIS A 167 -20.20 -28.68 -8.35
N CYS A 168 -19.30 -29.26 -9.12
CA CYS A 168 -17.88 -29.37 -8.77
C CYS A 168 -17.09 -28.08 -9.01
N TYR A 169 -17.67 -27.07 -9.64
CA TYR A 169 -17.01 -25.77 -9.79
C TYR A 169 -17.16 -24.92 -8.54
N PRO A 170 -16.05 -24.36 -8.02
CA PRO A 170 -16.12 -23.52 -6.84
C PRO A 170 -17.01 -22.31 -7.07
N ARG A 171 -18.04 -22.17 -6.25
CA ARG A 171 -18.90 -20.97 -6.27
C ARG A 171 -18.18 -19.73 -5.78
N SER A 172 -17.08 -19.91 -5.07
CA SER A 172 -16.17 -18.84 -4.65
C SER A 172 -14.82 -19.43 -4.27
N VAL A 173 -13.76 -18.64 -4.37
CA VAL A 173 -12.39 -19.01 -3.98
C VAL A 173 -12.32 -19.46 -2.51
N ALA A 174 -13.08 -18.79 -1.65
CA ALA A 174 -13.15 -19.13 -0.22
C ALA A 174 -13.77 -20.51 0.05
N ALA A 175 -14.50 -21.06 -0.90
CA ALA A 175 -15.20 -22.34 -0.75
C ALA A 175 -14.46 -23.53 -1.38
N ALA A 176 -13.26 -23.33 -1.95
CA ALA A 176 -12.54 -24.40 -2.65
C ALA A 176 -12.33 -25.65 -1.79
N GLY A 177 -12.03 -25.49 -0.49
CA GLY A 177 -11.93 -26.60 0.46
C GLY A 177 -13.27 -27.34 0.73
N TYR A 178 -14.38 -26.62 0.65
CA TYR A 178 -15.72 -27.18 0.88
C TYR A 178 -16.32 -27.84 -0.36
N HIS A 179 -15.81 -27.53 -1.55
CA HIS A 179 -16.34 -28.07 -2.79
C HIS A 179 -16.10 -29.57 -2.97
N ILE A 180 -14.94 -30.06 -2.56
CA ILE A 180 -14.66 -31.49 -2.56
C ILE A 180 -15.68 -32.20 -1.70
N MET A 181 -16.03 -31.63 -0.56
CA MET A 181 -17.02 -32.22 0.37
C MET A 181 -18.45 -32.14 -0.16
N ARG A 182 -18.81 -31.06 -0.89
CA ARG A 182 -20.16 -30.93 -1.50
C ARG A 182 -20.39 -31.79 -2.74
N SER A 183 -19.34 -32.15 -3.48
CA SER A 183 -19.45 -33.07 -4.60
C SER A 183 -19.64 -34.50 -4.15
N ILE A 184 -19.44 -34.78 -2.86
CA ILE A 184 -19.70 -36.10 -2.24
C ILE A 184 -21.14 -36.13 -1.71
N THR A 185 -22.12 -35.95 -2.56
CA THR A 185 -23.54 -36.11 -2.19
C THR A 185 -24.07 -37.44 -2.69
N GLN A 186 -24.74 -38.16 -1.80
CA GLN A 186 -25.46 -39.38 -2.21
C GLN A 186 -26.72 -39.01 -2.99
N PRO A 187 -27.06 -39.77 -4.06
CA PRO A 187 -28.37 -39.64 -4.71
C PRO A 187 -29.48 -39.91 -3.68
N GLY A 188 -30.40 -38.94 -3.50
CA GLY A 188 -31.54 -39.07 -2.58
C GLY A 188 -31.37 -38.42 -1.19
N TYR A 189 -30.19 -38.01 -0.82
CA TYR A 189 -30.01 -37.13 0.34
C TYR A 189 -29.68 -35.73 -0.19
N GLY A 190 -30.56 -34.79 0.08
CA GLY A 190 -30.29 -33.38 -0.21
C GLY A 190 -28.93 -32.96 0.37
N THR A 191 -28.38 -31.84 -0.08
CA THR A 191 -27.17 -31.25 0.48
C THR A 191 -27.22 -31.35 1.99
N SER A 192 -26.60 -32.41 2.54
CA SER A 192 -26.67 -32.59 3.97
C SER A 192 -25.73 -31.60 4.60
N ASP A 193 -26.28 -30.74 5.42
CA ASP A 193 -25.54 -29.89 6.35
C ASP A 193 -24.69 -30.70 7.36
N ASN A 194 -24.70 -32.03 7.23
CA ASN A 194 -23.99 -32.96 8.14
C ASN A 194 -22.53 -33.22 7.78
N LEU A 195 -21.95 -32.51 6.79
CA LEU A 195 -20.52 -32.58 6.49
C LEU A 195 -19.72 -31.35 7.01
N ALA A 196 -20.36 -30.52 7.83
CA ALA A 196 -19.67 -29.51 8.59
C ALA A 196 -19.20 -30.13 9.93
N LEU A 197 -18.13 -30.88 9.89
CA LEU A 197 -17.32 -31.26 11.04
C LEU A 197 -15.88 -30.96 10.73
#